data_73eebc9239190f2d7a71a44b4dcdd65a
#
_entry.id   73eebc9239190f2d7a71a44b4dcdd65a
#
_cell.length_a   1.000
_cell.length_b   1.000
_cell.length_c   1.000
_cell.angle_alpha   90.00
_cell.angle_beta   90.00
_cell.angle_gamma   90.00
#
_symmetry.space_group_name_H-M   'P 1'
#
loop_
_entity.id
_entity.type
_entity.pdbx_description
1 polymer ?
#
loop_
_entity_poly.entity_id
_entity_poly.type
_entity_poly.pdbx_seq_one_letter_code
_entity_poly.pdbx_strand_id
1 'polypeptide(L)'
;MLDNEKCVSSDGSGSRSSGEASFQRAARLRSVTIVLGAAIALSVLGVASRAGAKPAADAAGGEQTYKSNCVVCHAADGTGSATGKALKAPDLHSDAVQKMTVAQMEAQVSDGKNNMPPFKNTLSKEQIEGVVAYVRDTFGKKK
;
A
#
# COMPACT_ATOMS: atom_id res chain seq x y z
N MET A 1 -6.21 -42.92 -27.61
CA MET A 1 -5.12 -43.86 -27.46
C MET A 1 -4.26 -43.33 -26.38
N LEU A 2 -4.52 -43.83 -25.28
CA LEU A 2 -3.85 -44.84 -24.43
C LEU A 2 -2.92 -44.11 -23.46
N ASP A 3 -3.31 -44.08 -22.25
CA ASP A 3 -3.06 -44.99 -21.13
C ASP A 3 -1.70 -44.70 -20.50
N ASN A 4 -1.47 -44.65 -19.26
CA ASN A 4 -1.82 -45.55 -18.17
C ASN A 4 -1.08 -45.07 -16.91
N GLU A 5 -1.76 -44.94 -15.78
CA GLU A 5 -1.58 -45.76 -14.58
C GLU A 5 -0.11 -45.91 -14.08
N LYS A 6 0.22 -45.82 -12.85
CA LYS A 6 -0.25 -46.49 -11.63
C LYS A 6 0.53 -45.98 -10.43
N CYS A 7 -0.13 -45.65 -9.39
CA CYS A 7 -0.07 -46.21 -8.06
C CYS A 7 1.19 -47.00 -7.68
N VAL A 8 1.86 -46.60 -6.61
CA VAL A 8 2.34 -47.55 -5.61
C VAL A 8 2.27 -46.90 -4.22
N SER A 9 1.43 -47.52 -3.42
CA SER A 9 1.35 -47.46 -1.98
C SER A 9 2.52 -48.27 -1.39
N SER A 10 3.09 -47.80 -0.30
CA SER A 10 3.88 -48.66 0.57
C SER A 10 3.73 -48.22 2.00
N ASP A 11 2.95 -49.00 2.68
CA ASP A 11 2.88 -49.11 4.13
C ASP A 11 4.22 -49.55 4.70
N GLY A 12 4.55 -49.05 5.86
CA GLY A 12 5.74 -49.49 6.61
C GLY A 12 5.54 -49.27 8.11
N SER A 13 4.85 -50.21 8.68
CA SER A 13 4.58 -50.44 10.10
C SER A 13 5.85 -50.75 10.90
N GLY A 14 5.81 -50.35 12.19
CA GLY A 14 6.63 -50.96 13.24
C GLY A 14 7.60 -49.97 13.87
N SER A 15 7.73 -49.81 15.12
CA SER A 15 7.67 -50.75 16.21
C SER A 15 7.69 -50.01 17.57
N ARG A 16 7.01 -50.55 18.49
CA ARG A 16 6.98 -50.20 19.93
C ARG A 16 8.34 -50.49 20.59
N SER A 17 8.71 -49.68 21.54
CA SER A 17 9.46 -50.11 22.72
C SER A 17 9.38 -48.98 23.75
N SER A 18 8.51 -49.03 24.71
CA SER A 18 8.68 -49.58 26.06
C SER A 18 9.90 -49.02 26.79
N GLY A 19 9.62 -48.12 27.72
CA GLY A 19 10.58 -47.62 28.67
C GLY A 19 9.87 -46.81 29.75
N GLU A 20 8.96 -47.47 30.47
CA GLU A 20 8.51 -47.01 31.77
C GLU A 20 9.65 -47.18 32.76
N ALA A 21 9.84 -46.25 33.59
CA ALA A 21 10.01 -46.36 35.02
C ALA A 21 10.99 -45.36 35.59
N SER A 22 10.48 -44.69 36.57
CA SER A 22 11.24 -44.29 37.76
C SER A 22 12.09 -43.04 37.66
N PHE A 23 11.62 -41.93 38.18
CA PHE A 23 12.12 -41.48 39.50
C PHE A 23 11.33 -40.26 39.99
N GLN A 24 10.33 -40.50 40.77
CA GLN A 24 9.88 -39.52 41.74
C GLN A 24 10.94 -39.34 42.80
N ARG A 25 11.55 -38.19 42.90
CA ARG A 25 12.06 -37.58 44.15
C ARG A 25 12.88 -36.36 43.82
N ALA A 26 12.32 -35.18 43.96
CA ALA A 26 12.91 -33.98 44.53
C ALA A 26 11.91 -32.83 44.49
N ALA A 27 10.88 -32.97 45.26
CA ALA A 27 10.13 -31.82 45.71
C ALA A 27 10.99 -31.05 46.69
N ARG A 28 10.84 -29.72 46.67
CA ARG A 28 11.38 -28.75 47.60
C ARG A 28 12.74 -28.15 47.20
N LEU A 29 12.69 -27.12 46.43
CA LEU A 29 13.43 -25.85 46.48
C LEU A 29 13.28 -25.09 45.16
N ARG A 30 12.14 -24.55 44.87
CA ARG A 30 11.97 -23.64 43.73
C ARG A 30 10.82 -22.68 43.93
N SER A 31 10.84 -21.97 45.04
CA SER A 31 9.78 -21.00 45.33
C SER A 31 10.28 -19.57 45.45
N VAL A 32 11.48 -19.26 44.95
CA VAL A 32 12.04 -17.89 45.06
C VAL A 32 12.40 -17.28 43.70
N THR A 33 12.38 -18.03 42.60
CA THR A 33 12.83 -17.51 41.28
C THR A 33 11.70 -17.09 40.34
N ILE A 34 10.42 -17.13 40.77
CA ILE A 34 9.30 -16.81 39.90
C ILE A 34 8.83 -15.34 39.98
N VAL A 35 9.31 -14.58 40.98
CA VAL A 35 8.85 -13.20 41.17
C VAL A 35 9.68 -12.16 40.42
N LEU A 36 10.88 -12.50 39.93
CA LEU A 36 11.72 -11.56 39.19
C LEU A 36 11.58 -11.66 37.64
N GLY A 37 10.85 -12.64 37.13
CA GLY A 37 10.66 -12.84 35.67
C GLY A 37 9.45 -12.14 35.06
N ALA A 38 8.52 -11.66 35.89
CA ALA A 38 7.26 -11.09 35.42
C ALA A 38 7.31 -9.59 35.08
N ALA A 39 8.42 -8.91 35.39
CA ALA A 39 8.52 -7.45 35.16
C ALA A 39 9.14 -7.06 33.82
N ILE A 40 9.68 -8.00 33.03
CA ILE A 40 10.37 -7.68 31.75
C ILE A 40 9.49 -8.02 30.54
N ALA A 41 8.38 -8.75 30.73
CA ALA A 41 7.53 -9.19 29.62
C ALA A 41 6.47 -8.16 29.14
N LEU A 42 6.34 -7.00 29.80
CA LEU A 42 5.32 -6.00 29.43
C LEU A 42 5.84 -4.81 28.61
N SER A 43 7.11 -4.80 28.19
CA SER A 43 7.70 -3.64 27.49
C SER A 43 7.79 -3.78 25.98
N VAL A 44 7.28 -4.85 25.36
CA VAL A 44 7.46 -5.12 23.91
C VAL A 44 6.14 -5.05 23.11
N LEU A 45 5.01 -4.73 23.72
CA LEU A 45 3.73 -4.61 22.99
C LEU A 45 3.36 -3.15 22.67
N GLY A 46 4.31 -2.37 22.20
CA GLY A 46 4.10 -0.96 21.83
C GLY A 46 4.54 -0.58 20.42
N VAL A 47 4.82 -1.53 19.55
CA VAL A 47 4.97 -1.21 18.12
C VAL A 47 3.57 -1.18 17.52
N ALA A 48 2.82 -0.13 17.81
CA ALA A 48 1.67 0.23 17.01
C ALA A 48 2.17 0.38 15.57
N SER A 49 1.84 -0.58 14.73
CA SER A 49 1.94 -0.47 13.28
C SER A 49 1.18 0.79 12.89
N ARG A 50 1.91 1.90 12.74
CA ARG A 50 1.38 3.07 12.05
C ARG A 50 1.16 2.63 10.62
N ALA A 51 -0.03 2.10 10.34
CA ALA A 51 -0.52 1.92 8.99
C ALA A 51 -0.32 3.26 8.27
N GLY A 52 0.60 3.24 7.31
CA GLY A 52 0.87 4.17 6.26
C GLY A 52 0.13 5.52 6.26
N ALA A 53 0.48 6.44 7.14
CA ALA A 53 0.34 7.83 6.80
C ALA A 53 1.37 8.09 5.69
N LYS A 54 0.91 8.18 4.44
CA LYS A 54 1.74 8.59 3.30
C LYS A 54 2.39 9.93 3.67
N PRO A 55 3.71 10.08 3.57
CA PRO A 55 4.39 11.27 4.10
C PRO A 55 3.89 12.54 3.40
N ALA A 56 3.77 13.62 4.18
CA ALA A 56 3.43 14.95 3.66
C ALA A 56 4.41 15.48 2.59
N ALA A 57 5.57 14.84 2.44
CA ALA A 57 6.55 15.12 1.39
C ALA A 57 5.98 14.90 -0.03
N ASP A 58 5.05 13.98 -0.18
CA ASP A 58 4.46 13.68 -1.49
C ASP A 58 3.55 14.80 -2.00
N ALA A 59 2.85 15.51 -1.11
CA ALA A 59 1.96 16.62 -1.49
C ALA A 59 2.76 17.86 -1.96
N ALA A 60 3.89 18.17 -1.31
CA ALA A 60 4.75 19.28 -1.73
C ALA A 60 5.41 19.01 -3.08
N GLY A 61 5.88 17.79 -3.32
CA GLY A 61 6.38 17.34 -4.62
C GLY A 61 5.28 17.32 -5.68
N GLY A 62 4.07 16.96 -5.32
CA GLY A 62 2.90 16.97 -6.19
C GLY A 62 2.51 18.36 -6.65
N GLU A 63 2.53 19.36 -5.77
CA GLU A 63 2.29 20.76 -6.12
C GLU A 63 3.30 21.27 -7.14
N GLN A 64 4.58 21.02 -6.90
CA GLN A 64 5.64 21.42 -7.83
C GLN A 64 5.48 20.75 -9.18
N THR A 65 5.18 19.45 -9.20
CA THR A 65 4.91 18.68 -10.43
C THR A 65 3.72 19.28 -11.18
N TYR A 66 2.64 19.61 -10.48
CA TYR A 66 1.45 20.25 -11.06
C TYR A 66 1.77 21.60 -11.69
N LYS A 67 2.49 22.45 -10.98
CA LYS A 67 2.88 23.78 -11.46
C LYS A 67 3.74 23.71 -12.70
N SER A 68 4.65 22.75 -12.79
CA SER A 68 5.58 22.62 -13.90
C SER A 68 4.99 21.98 -15.15
N ASN A 69 4.00 21.08 -15.02
CA ASN A 69 3.57 20.21 -16.11
C ASN A 69 2.07 20.34 -16.45
N CYS A 70 1.22 20.71 -15.50
CA CYS A 70 -0.23 20.58 -15.63
C CYS A 70 -0.95 21.92 -15.84
N VAL A 71 -0.41 23.01 -15.26
CA VAL A 71 -1.03 24.35 -15.24
C VAL A 71 -1.31 24.88 -16.65
N VAL A 72 -0.48 24.54 -17.64
CA VAL A 72 -0.64 25.01 -19.03
C VAL A 72 -2.02 24.64 -19.60
N CYS A 73 -2.58 23.51 -19.20
CA CYS A 73 -3.93 23.07 -19.61
C CYS A 73 -4.95 23.16 -18.51
N HIS A 74 -4.60 22.78 -17.28
CA HIS A 74 -5.55 22.70 -16.17
C HIS A 74 -5.69 24.00 -15.37
N ALA A 75 -4.88 25.03 -15.64
CA ALA A 75 -4.77 26.26 -14.88
C ALA A 75 -4.32 26.04 -13.42
N ALA A 76 -3.94 27.09 -12.73
CA ALA A 76 -3.48 26.97 -11.35
C ALA A 76 -4.61 26.66 -10.37
N ASP A 77 -5.83 27.02 -10.72
CA ASP A 77 -7.05 26.80 -9.95
C ASP A 77 -7.80 25.51 -10.34
N GLY A 78 -7.30 24.74 -11.30
CA GLY A 78 -7.92 23.49 -11.75
C GLY A 78 -9.13 23.64 -12.68
N THR A 79 -9.57 24.87 -13.00
CA THR A 79 -10.79 25.11 -13.82
C THR A 79 -10.55 25.01 -15.33
N GLY A 80 -9.29 24.84 -15.74
CA GLY A 80 -8.87 24.79 -17.14
C GLY A 80 -8.50 26.15 -17.71
N SER A 81 -7.29 26.25 -18.29
CA SER A 81 -6.83 27.42 -19.01
C SER A 81 -7.59 27.61 -20.33
N ALA A 82 -7.39 28.74 -21.03
CA ALA A 82 -7.95 28.94 -22.36
C ALA A 82 -7.53 27.82 -23.34
N THR A 83 -6.25 27.44 -23.32
CA THR A 83 -5.71 26.33 -24.11
C THR A 83 -6.35 25.01 -23.70
N GLY A 84 -6.44 24.73 -22.39
CA GLY A 84 -7.06 23.52 -21.87
C GLY A 84 -8.52 23.40 -22.28
N LYS A 85 -9.30 24.47 -22.19
CA LYS A 85 -10.71 24.51 -22.62
C LYS A 85 -10.87 24.23 -24.11
N ALA A 86 -10.00 24.80 -24.95
CA ALA A 86 -9.98 24.52 -26.39
C ALA A 86 -9.67 23.03 -26.67
N LEU A 87 -8.82 22.39 -25.84
CA LEU A 87 -8.48 20.97 -25.91
C LEU A 87 -9.44 20.08 -25.12
N LYS A 88 -10.54 20.63 -24.58
CA LYS A 88 -11.53 19.90 -23.76
C LYS A 88 -10.95 19.28 -22.50
N ALA A 89 -9.95 19.92 -21.88
CA ALA A 89 -9.48 19.53 -20.57
C ALA A 89 -10.61 19.68 -19.55
N PRO A 90 -10.87 18.66 -18.72
CA PRO A 90 -11.94 18.73 -17.75
C PRO A 90 -11.58 19.70 -16.61
N ASP A 91 -12.61 20.29 -16.01
CA ASP A 91 -12.49 20.95 -14.72
C ASP A 91 -12.16 19.90 -13.65
N LEU A 92 -11.03 20.11 -12.96
CA LEU A 92 -10.56 19.18 -11.94
C LEU A 92 -11.46 19.14 -10.69
N HIS A 93 -12.32 20.14 -10.47
CA HIS A 93 -13.33 20.13 -9.41
C HIS A 93 -14.56 19.29 -9.76
N SER A 94 -14.73 18.93 -11.03
CA SER A 94 -15.93 18.24 -11.49
C SER A 94 -16.11 16.88 -10.81
N ASP A 95 -17.36 16.50 -10.57
CA ASP A 95 -17.70 15.16 -10.06
C ASP A 95 -17.14 14.03 -10.92
N ALA A 96 -17.06 14.23 -12.23
CA ALA A 96 -16.50 13.25 -13.16
C ALA A 96 -15.03 12.95 -12.86
N VAL A 97 -14.25 13.97 -12.51
CA VAL A 97 -12.85 13.79 -12.13
C VAL A 97 -12.74 13.28 -10.69
N GLN A 98 -13.48 13.88 -9.76
CA GLN A 98 -13.33 13.56 -8.34
C GLN A 98 -13.88 12.18 -7.93
N LYS A 99 -14.77 11.58 -8.74
CA LYS A 99 -15.23 10.19 -8.56
C LYS A 99 -14.27 9.13 -9.11
N MET A 100 -13.26 9.52 -9.88
CA MET A 100 -12.24 8.57 -10.33
C MET A 100 -11.48 8.02 -9.11
N THR A 101 -11.09 6.77 -9.16
CA THR A 101 -10.17 6.21 -8.15
C THR A 101 -8.78 6.81 -8.33
N VAL A 102 -7.93 6.73 -7.29
CA VAL A 102 -6.52 7.17 -7.39
C VAL A 102 -5.82 6.44 -8.54
N ALA A 103 -5.98 5.12 -8.63
CA ALA A 103 -5.39 4.32 -9.70
C ALA A 103 -5.85 4.72 -11.11
N GLN A 104 -7.12 5.13 -11.27
CA GLN A 104 -7.62 5.65 -12.56
C GLN A 104 -7.00 7.00 -12.91
N MET A 105 -6.80 7.88 -11.94
CA MET A 105 -6.15 9.17 -12.16
C MET A 105 -4.67 8.97 -12.49
N GLU A 106 -3.97 8.10 -11.77
CA GLU A 106 -2.57 7.75 -12.03
C GLU A 106 -2.40 7.15 -13.44
N ALA A 107 -3.25 6.22 -13.82
CA ALA A 107 -3.24 5.65 -15.16
C ALA A 107 -3.49 6.73 -16.24
N GLN A 108 -4.43 7.66 -16.00
CA GLN A 108 -4.70 8.74 -16.96
C GLN A 108 -3.53 9.71 -17.08
N VAL A 109 -2.84 10.04 -16.01
CA VAL A 109 -1.62 10.88 -16.06
C VAL A 109 -0.49 10.12 -16.74
N SER A 110 -0.30 8.84 -16.40
CA SER A 110 0.74 7.98 -16.96
C SER A 110 0.58 7.80 -18.47
N ASP A 111 -0.58 7.36 -18.91
CA ASP A 111 -0.81 6.93 -20.29
C ASP A 111 -1.42 8.01 -21.19
N GLY A 112 -1.88 9.10 -20.58
CA GLY A 112 -2.61 10.14 -21.30
C GLY A 112 -4.04 9.72 -21.65
N LYS A 113 -4.84 10.68 -22.12
CA LYS A 113 -6.19 10.40 -22.64
C LYS A 113 -6.66 11.53 -23.55
N ASN A 114 -7.12 11.19 -24.73
CA ASN A 114 -7.56 12.17 -25.74
C ASN A 114 -6.43 13.19 -26.03
N ASN A 115 -6.64 14.47 -25.68
CA ASN A 115 -5.67 15.53 -25.89
C ASN A 115 -4.66 15.70 -24.73
N MET A 116 -4.79 14.92 -23.66
CA MET A 116 -3.82 14.89 -22.56
C MET A 116 -2.67 13.97 -22.93
N PRO A 117 -1.42 14.48 -23.00
CA PRO A 117 -0.26 13.64 -23.32
C PRO A 117 0.07 12.65 -22.21
N PRO A 118 0.77 11.56 -22.55
CA PRO A 118 1.28 10.61 -21.55
C PRO A 118 2.50 11.18 -20.83
N PHE A 119 2.54 11.04 -19.51
CA PHE A 119 3.65 11.54 -18.67
C PHE A 119 4.57 10.44 -18.13
N LYS A 120 4.30 9.16 -18.37
CA LYS A 120 5.13 8.04 -17.88
C LYS A 120 6.59 8.06 -18.30
N ASN A 121 6.91 8.76 -19.38
CA ASN A 121 8.29 8.90 -19.86
C ASN A 121 8.96 10.20 -19.38
N THR A 122 8.21 11.10 -18.75
CA THR A 122 8.68 12.43 -18.31
C THR A 122 8.68 12.54 -16.78
N LEU A 123 7.74 11.90 -16.12
CA LEU A 123 7.59 11.89 -14.67
C LEU A 123 7.88 10.51 -14.11
N SER A 124 8.52 10.46 -12.93
CA SER A 124 8.64 9.22 -12.19
C SER A 124 7.28 8.76 -11.65
N LYS A 125 7.21 7.50 -11.24
CA LYS A 125 5.99 6.96 -10.61
C LYS A 125 5.59 7.76 -9.37
N GLU A 126 6.55 8.11 -8.54
CA GLU A 126 6.35 8.89 -7.31
C GLU A 126 5.86 10.31 -7.62
N GLN A 127 6.32 10.91 -8.71
CA GLN A 127 5.82 12.23 -9.16
C GLN A 127 4.38 12.14 -9.66
N ILE A 128 4.02 11.06 -10.36
CA ILE A 128 2.63 10.81 -10.80
C ILE A 128 1.72 10.59 -9.59
N GLU A 129 2.12 9.77 -8.64
CA GLU A 129 1.37 9.56 -7.39
C GLU A 129 1.22 10.86 -6.60
N GLY A 130 2.31 11.64 -6.48
CA GLY A 130 2.31 12.91 -5.77
C GLY A 130 1.39 13.94 -6.42
N VAL A 131 1.40 14.10 -7.74
CA VAL A 131 0.52 15.05 -8.42
C VAL A 131 -0.95 14.65 -8.34
N VAL A 132 -1.26 13.36 -8.39
CA VAL A 132 -2.63 12.87 -8.19
C VAL A 132 -3.11 13.14 -6.76
N ALA A 133 -2.26 12.92 -5.77
CA ALA A 133 -2.57 13.24 -4.38
C ALA A 133 -2.84 14.75 -4.21
N TYR A 134 -2.00 15.61 -4.78
CA TYR A 134 -2.18 17.07 -4.79
C TYR A 134 -3.51 17.48 -5.43
N VAL A 135 -3.85 16.96 -6.61
CA VAL A 135 -5.11 17.25 -7.31
C VAL A 135 -6.31 16.88 -6.44
N ARG A 136 -6.26 15.74 -5.78
CA ARG A 136 -7.32 15.29 -4.88
C ARG A 136 -7.47 16.17 -3.66
N ASP A 137 -6.37 16.54 -3.04
CA ASP A 137 -6.40 17.33 -1.81
C ASP A 137 -6.81 18.78 -2.08
N THR A 138 -6.33 19.34 -3.20
CA THR A 138 -6.53 20.75 -3.53
C THR A 138 -7.89 21.00 -4.21
N PHE A 139 -8.27 20.17 -5.18
CA PHE A 139 -9.46 20.38 -6.00
C PHE A 139 -10.63 19.46 -5.65
N GLY A 140 -10.40 18.44 -4.80
CA GLY A 140 -11.44 17.50 -4.38
C GLY A 140 -12.34 18.01 -3.26
N LYS A 141 -11.97 19.08 -2.56
CA LYS A 141 -12.79 19.66 -1.49
C LYS A 141 -13.92 20.46 -2.13
N LYS A 142 -15.16 19.98 -1.99
CA LYS A 142 -16.34 20.80 -2.33
C LYS A 142 -16.36 22.02 -1.42
N LYS A 143 -16.35 23.19 -2.04
CA LYS A 143 -16.62 24.48 -1.35
C LYS A 143 -18.08 24.54 -0.95
#